data_a11e9783f49b4e95fbecf13096cf74be
#
_entry.id   a11e9783f49b4e95fbecf13096cf74be
#
_cell.length_a   1.000
_cell.length_b   1.000
_cell.length_c   1.000
_cell.angle_alpha   90.00
_cell.angle_beta   90.00
_cell.angle_gamma   90.00
#
_symmetry.space_group_name_H-M   'P 1'
#
loop_
_entity.id
_entity.type
_entity.pdbx_description
1 polymer ?
#
loop_
_entity_poly.entity_id
_entity_poly.type
_entity_poly.pdbx_seq_one_letter_code
_entity_poly.pdbx_strand_id
1 'polypeptide(L)'
;EEDQMLNYVMIMALEDGLSAPAAVSRLVAQSKTFLTQACGASVHAFGHAYGAYSSFGNRLLDELAAGRENGLDLDAIAQGIVDDYLDDESLGVSDLMLKDPAAKRMIERAKKLGVAGDYVELMTAIVEKAKVASDTPVDIDMLGAMGAIMMDLGFTSEATWAILAITRSFAAGAHFIEEIERADYRRLGQVLTPPEMYDGPSDRPVPPLAERDSHAKLALCTDLDEWAKCEEERKSVWGSGYSIQEEIEDPSKQTGKKFVGKKL
;
A
#
# COMPACT_ATOMS: atom_id res chain seq x y z
N GLU A 1 -27.10 8.68 10.69
CA GLU A 1 -25.88 9.50 10.80
C GLU A 1 -24.64 8.68 10.43
N GLU A 2 -24.54 7.41 10.85
CA GLU A 2 -23.41 6.51 10.53
C GLU A 2 -23.23 6.35 9.01
N ASP A 3 -24.32 6.05 8.27
CA ASP A 3 -24.28 5.97 6.80
C ASP A 3 -23.80 7.28 6.15
N GLN A 4 -24.23 8.41 6.71
CA GLN A 4 -23.79 9.72 6.22
C GLN A 4 -22.30 9.95 6.48
N MET A 5 -21.80 9.48 7.61
CA MET A 5 -20.38 9.60 7.92
C MET A 5 -19.53 8.69 7.06
N LEU A 6 -19.95 7.44 6.87
CA LEU A 6 -19.26 6.51 5.98
C LEU A 6 -19.14 7.07 4.54
N ASN A 7 -20.26 7.54 3.98
CA ASN A 7 -20.25 8.16 2.66
C ASN A 7 -19.33 9.40 2.62
N TYR A 8 -19.34 10.21 3.67
CA TYR A 8 -18.47 11.38 3.77
C TYR A 8 -16.99 10.98 3.78
N VAL A 9 -16.61 9.97 4.58
CA VAL A 9 -15.25 9.44 4.63
C VAL A 9 -14.83 8.94 3.25
N MET A 10 -15.67 8.14 2.59
CA MET A 10 -15.37 7.63 1.25
C MET A 10 -15.17 8.75 0.23
N ILE A 11 -16.00 9.80 0.25
CA ILE A 11 -15.85 10.94 -0.66
C ILE A 11 -14.56 11.71 -0.36
N MET A 12 -14.25 11.96 0.90
CA MET A 12 -13.04 12.69 1.28
C MET A 12 -11.76 11.90 1.02
N ALA A 13 -11.84 10.58 1.07
CA ALA A 13 -10.72 9.67 0.80
C ALA A 13 -10.59 9.29 -0.69
N LEU A 14 -11.48 9.76 -1.57
CA LEU A 14 -11.54 9.35 -2.98
C LEU A 14 -10.25 9.64 -3.73
N GLU A 15 -9.69 10.82 -3.52
CA GLU A 15 -8.53 11.33 -4.26
C GLU A 15 -7.31 11.47 -3.36
N ASP A 16 -6.14 11.24 -3.91
CA ASP A 16 -4.85 11.25 -3.23
C ASP A 16 -3.76 12.00 -4.03
N GLY A 17 -4.18 12.79 -4.98
CA GLY A 17 -3.29 13.64 -5.78
C GLY A 17 -2.25 12.84 -6.57
N LEU A 18 -0.98 13.07 -6.29
CA LEU A 18 0.16 12.48 -7.01
C LEU A 18 0.68 11.18 -6.38
N SER A 19 -0.16 10.44 -5.69
CA SER A 19 0.21 9.17 -5.08
C SER A 19 0.64 8.11 -6.11
N ALA A 20 1.39 7.11 -5.65
CA ALA A 20 1.80 6.00 -6.49
C ALA A 20 0.61 5.26 -7.15
N PRO A 21 -0.49 4.95 -6.44
CA PRO A 21 -1.68 4.36 -7.07
C PRO A 21 -2.26 5.20 -8.21
N ALA A 22 -2.35 6.51 -8.05
CA ALA A 22 -2.84 7.42 -9.09
C ALA A 22 -1.90 7.46 -10.30
N ALA A 23 -0.59 7.53 -10.06
CA ALA A 23 0.43 7.51 -11.12
C ALA A 23 0.39 6.19 -11.91
N VAL A 24 0.25 5.04 -11.22
CA VAL A 24 0.15 3.72 -11.86
C VAL A 24 -1.07 3.65 -12.77
N SER A 25 -2.24 4.15 -12.36
CA SER A 25 -3.42 4.18 -13.22
C SER A 25 -3.16 4.93 -14.53
N ARG A 26 -2.52 6.10 -14.47
CA ARG A 26 -2.16 6.90 -15.64
C ARG A 26 -1.14 6.20 -16.54
N LEU A 27 -0.12 5.55 -15.95
CA LEU A 27 0.87 4.77 -16.70
C LEU A 27 0.22 3.60 -17.47
N VAL A 28 -0.71 2.91 -16.82
CA VAL A 28 -1.45 1.81 -17.45
C VAL A 28 -2.34 2.33 -18.59
N ALA A 29 -2.98 3.48 -18.41
CA ALA A 29 -3.76 4.14 -19.47
C ALA A 29 -2.91 4.40 -20.73
N GLN A 30 -1.68 4.88 -20.55
CA GLN A 30 -0.76 5.14 -21.67
C GLN A 30 -0.36 3.89 -22.44
N SER A 31 -0.45 2.71 -21.82
CA SER A 31 -0.22 1.44 -22.49
C SER A 31 -1.40 0.99 -23.36
N LYS A 32 -2.46 1.81 -23.48
CA LYS A 32 -3.70 1.53 -24.24
C LYS A 32 -4.41 0.25 -23.79
N THR A 33 -4.42 0.03 -22.50
CA THR A 33 -5.10 -1.10 -21.86
C THR A 33 -6.55 -0.76 -21.50
N PHE A 34 -7.23 -1.64 -20.78
CA PHE A 34 -8.61 -1.43 -20.34
C PHE A 34 -8.67 -0.75 -18.96
N LEU A 35 -9.74 0.01 -18.73
CA LEU A 35 -10.01 0.69 -17.46
C LEU A 35 -9.88 -0.25 -16.24
N THR A 36 -10.39 -1.47 -16.35
CA THR A 36 -10.31 -2.45 -15.26
C THR A 36 -8.88 -2.86 -14.91
N GLN A 37 -7.97 -2.86 -15.89
CA GLN A 37 -6.55 -3.12 -15.65
C GLN A 37 -5.89 -1.94 -14.93
N ALA A 38 -6.26 -0.72 -15.28
CA ALA A 38 -5.76 0.47 -14.58
C ALA A 38 -6.24 0.51 -13.13
N CYS A 39 -7.53 0.24 -12.87
CA CYS A 39 -8.07 0.15 -11.52
C CYS A 39 -7.39 -0.96 -10.72
N GLY A 40 -7.22 -2.16 -11.30
CA GLY A 40 -6.53 -3.27 -10.66
C GLY A 40 -5.08 -2.95 -10.33
N ALA A 41 -4.33 -2.39 -11.28
CA ALA A 41 -2.94 -1.99 -11.06
C ALA A 41 -2.80 -0.91 -9.99
N SER A 42 -3.72 0.05 -9.94
CA SER A 42 -3.78 1.05 -8.89
C SER A 42 -3.99 0.44 -7.51
N VAL A 43 -4.92 -0.52 -7.38
CA VAL A 43 -5.15 -1.25 -6.12
C VAL A 43 -3.91 -2.06 -5.72
N HIS A 44 -3.23 -2.71 -6.67
CA HIS A 44 -1.97 -3.40 -6.41
C HIS A 44 -0.85 -2.47 -5.91
N ALA A 45 -0.89 -1.21 -6.30
CA ALA A 45 0.07 -0.20 -5.82
C ALA A 45 -0.23 0.30 -4.40
N PHE A 46 -1.37 -0.08 -3.82
CA PHE A 46 -1.67 0.10 -2.39
C PHE A 46 -0.84 -0.88 -1.57
N GLY A 47 0.46 -0.64 -1.51
CA GLY A 47 1.41 -1.42 -0.72
C GLY A 47 1.37 -1.07 0.77
N HIS A 48 2.37 -1.54 1.49
CA HIS A 48 2.48 -1.39 2.93
C HIS A 48 2.43 0.08 3.40
N ALA A 49 2.99 1.00 2.63
CA ALA A 49 2.95 2.43 2.94
C ALA A 49 1.52 3.00 3.02
N TYR A 50 0.57 2.39 2.28
CA TYR A 50 -0.85 2.73 2.34
C TYR A 50 -1.64 1.75 3.21
N GLY A 51 -1.05 0.64 3.62
CA GLY A 51 -1.63 -0.37 4.50
C GLY A 51 -1.51 -0.05 5.99
N ALA A 52 -0.91 1.09 6.34
CA ALA A 52 -0.75 1.54 7.72
C ALA A 52 -2.08 1.69 8.47
N TYR A 53 -3.19 1.89 7.76
CA TYR A 53 -4.54 1.92 8.36
C TYR A 53 -4.88 0.66 9.15
N SER A 54 -4.44 -0.50 8.68
CA SER A 54 -4.65 -1.76 9.39
C SER A 54 -3.87 -1.81 10.71
N SER A 55 -2.59 -1.44 10.70
CA SER A 55 -1.77 -1.42 11.91
C SER A 55 -2.17 -0.30 12.87
N PHE A 56 -2.51 0.87 12.34
CA PHE A 56 -2.92 2.01 13.15
C PHE A 56 -4.23 1.76 13.90
N GLY A 57 -5.26 1.24 13.21
CA GLY A 57 -6.54 0.93 13.86
C GLY A 57 -6.40 -0.12 14.96
N ASN A 58 -5.62 -1.18 14.72
CA ASN A 58 -5.34 -2.19 15.73
C ASN A 58 -4.57 -1.61 16.92
N ARG A 59 -3.59 -0.74 16.69
CA ARG A 59 -2.88 -0.04 17.76
C ARG A 59 -3.86 0.78 18.63
N LEU A 60 -4.72 1.59 18.03
CA LEU A 60 -5.71 2.36 18.79
C LEU A 60 -6.60 1.45 19.63
N LEU A 61 -7.03 0.31 19.07
CA LEU A 61 -7.86 -0.67 19.78
C LEU A 61 -7.12 -1.26 20.98
N ASP A 62 -5.91 -1.74 20.77
CA ASP A 62 -5.12 -2.43 21.78
C ASP A 62 -4.70 -1.48 22.90
N GLU A 63 -4.23 -0.28 22.57
CA GLU A 63 -3.81 0.73 23.54
C GLU A 63 -4.97 1.27 24.37
N LEU A 64 -6.13 1.49 23.73
CA LEU A 64 -7.33 1.91 24.44
C LEU A 64 -7.82 0.83 25.42
N ALA A 65 -7.84 -0.44 24.98
CA ALA A 65 -8.25 -1.56 25.82
C ALA A 65 -7.29 -1.76 27.00
N ALA A 66 -5.98 -1.82 26.73
CA ALA A 66 -4.95 -2.00 27.77
C ALA A 66 -4.93 -0.83 28.77
N GLY A 67 -5.06 0.40 28.28
CA GLY A 67 -5.10 1.59 29.14
C GLY A 67 -6.31 1.58 30.07
N ARG A 68 -7.49 1.21 29.58
CA ARG A 68 -8.70 1.10 30.40
C ARG A 68 -8.61 -0.03 31.43
N GLU A 69 -8.05 -1.18 31.07
CA GLU A 69 -7.80 -2.26 32.04
C GLU A 69 -6.87 -1.81 33.17
N ASN A 70 -5.91 -0.93 32.87
CA ASN A 70 -5.00 -0.34 33.87
C ASN A 70 -5.60 0.88 34.60
N GLY A 71 -6.84 1.26 34.32
CA GLY A 71 -7.52 2.38 34.96
C GLY A 71 -7.03 3.76 34.51
N LEU A 72 -6.39 3.85 33.34
CA LEU A 72 -5.92 5.10 32.75
C LEU A 72 -7.08 5.84 32.08
N ASP A 73 -7.03 7.17 32.12
CA ASP A 73 -7.90 8.02 31.33
C ASP A 73 -7.37 8.19 29.90
N LEU A 74 -8.18 8.73 28.99
CA LEU A 74 -7.80 8.93 27.59
C LEU A 74 -6.57 9.80 27.42
N ASP A 75 -6.38 10.78 28.31
CA ASP A 75 -5.24 11.69 28.25
C ASP A 75 -3.92 10.98 28.57
N ALA A 76 -3.92 10.10 29.58
CA ALA A 76 -2.77 9.29 29.95
C ALA A 76 -2.46 8.23 28.86
N ILE A 77 -3.48 7.60 28.28
CA ILE A 77 -3.32 6.66 27.15
C ILE A 77 -2.70 7.37 25.94
N ALA A 78 -3.23 8.53 25.57
CA ALA A 78 -2.69 9.33 24.48
C ALA A 78 -1.24 9.75 24.72
N GLN A 79 -0.86 10.06 25.95
CA GLN A 79 0.52 10.38 26.28
C GLN A 79 1.44 9.18 26.05
N GLY A 80 1.06 7.99 26.56
CA GLY A 80 1.83 6.76 26.34
C GLY A 80 2.03 6.45 24.84
N ILE A 81 0.98 6.58 24.03
CA ILE A 81 1.06 6.39 22.59
C ILE A 81 2.06 7.37 21.95
N VAL A 82 2.01 8.64 22.33
CA VAL A 82 2.94 9.64 21.77
C VAL A 82 4.37 9.38 22.23
N ASP A 83 4.60 9.01 23.48
CA ASP A 83 5.92 8.72 24.01
C ASP A 83 6.58 7.51 23.30
N ASP A 84 5.76 6.51 22.93
CA ASP A 84 6.25 5.28 22.31
C ASP A 84 6.37 5.38 20.77
N TYR A 85 5.54 6.20 20.10
CA TYR A 85 5.36 6.18 18.65
C TYR A 85 5.48 7.53 17.94
N LEU A 86 6.04 8.57 18.58
CA LEU A 86 6.12 9.91 17.99
C LEU A 86 6.86 9.93 16.64
N ASP A 87 7.90 9.10 16.52
CA ASP A 87 8.72 9.00 15.32
C ASP A 87 8.20 7.96 14.30
N ASP A 88 7.05 7.33 14.57
CA ASP A 88 6.44 6.35 13.69
C ASP A 88 5.50 7.03 12.68
N GLU A 89 5.79 6.89 11.39
CA GLU A 89 4.95 7.41 10.30
C GLU A 89 3.48 6.95 10.37
N SER A 90 3.19 5.90 11.15
CA SER A 90 1.84 5.37 11.34
C SER A 90 1.12 5.93 12.56
N LEU A 91 1.60 7.03 13.17
CA LEU A 91 0.92 7.65 14.33
C LEU A 91 -0.41 8.35 13.97
N GLY A 92 -0.67 8.60 12.70
CA GLY A 92 -1.86 9.34 12.26
C GLY A 92 -1.73 10.85 12.40
N VAL A 93 -0.50 11.32 12.54
CA VAL A 93 -0.10 12.73 12.66
C VAL A 93 1.04 12.98 11.71
N SER A 94 0.98 14.04 10.94
CA SER A 94 2.01 14.41 9.98
C SER A 94 2.41 15.88 10.05
N ASP A 95 3.55 16.20 9.42
CA ASP A 95 4.04 17.57 9.28
C ASP A 95 2.97 18.47 8.64
N LEU A 96 2.80 19.68 9.16
CA LEU A 96 1.87 20.67 8.62
C LEU A 96 2.15 21.06 7.16
N MET A 97 3.36 20.84 6.67
CA MET A 97 3.69 21.04 5.25
C MET A 97 2.98 20.03 4.34
N LEU A 98 2.64 18.85 4.89
CA LEU A 98 1.86 17.80 4.23
C LEU A 98 0.37 17.85 4.60
N LYS A 99 -0.08 18.96 5.15
CA LYS A 99 -1.41 19.16 5.70
C LYS A 99 -2.51 18.70 4.75
N ASP A 100 -3.27 17.73 5.21
CA ASP A 100 -4.50 17.31 4.55
C ASP A 100 -5.71 18.01 5.21
N PRO A 101 -6.32 18.99 4.54
CA PRO A 101 -7.48 19.68 5.08
C PRO A 101 -8.71 18.75 5.21
N ALA A 102 -8.70 17.61 4.53
CA ALA A 102 -9.78 16.62 4.60
C ALA A 102 -9.83 15.95 5.97
N ALA A 103 -8.69 15.60 6.54
CA ALA A 103 -8.58 14.94 7.85
C ALA A 103 -9.34 15.71 8.95
N LYS A 104 -9.04 16.99 9.09
CA LYS A 104 -9.70 17.85 10.06
C LYS A 104 -11.20 17.97 9.83
N ARG A 105 -11.62 18.14 8.57
CA ARG A 105 -13.04 18.22 8.20
C ARG A 105 -13.80 16.93 8.50
N MET A 106 -13.16 15.77 8.39
CA MET A 106 -13.76 14.50 8.75
C MET A 106 -14.03 14.41 10.25
N ILE A 107 -13.08 14.80 11.09
CA ILE A 107 -13.26 14.85 12.55
C ILE A 107 -14.39 15.82 12.92
N GLU A 108 -14.39 17.03 12.36
CA GLU A 108 -15.45 18.02 12.60
C GLU A 108 -16.83 17.49 12.18
N ARG A 109 -16.88 16.75 11.06
CA ARG A 109 -18.12 16.15 10.57
C ARG A 109 -18.61 15.02 11.48
N ALA A 110 -17.71 14.15 11.95
CA ALA A 110 -18.05 13.07 12.89
C ALA A 110 -18.65 13.63 14.18
N LYS A 111 -18.02 14.67 14.75
CA LYS A 111 -18.53 15.37 15.93
C LYS A 111 -19.92 15.99 15.68
N LYS A 112 -20.11 16.62 14.52
CA LYS A 112 -21.39 17.25 14.16
C LYS A 112 -22.51 16.22 13.96
N LEU A 113 -22.21 15.04 13.46
CA LEU A 113 -23.18 13.95 13.27
C LEU A 113 -23.43 13.15 14.57
N GLY A 114 -22.64 13.38 15.61
CA GLY A 114 -22.76 12.66 16.88
C GLY A 114 -22.28 11.21 16.79
N VAL A 115 -21.40 10.89 15.82
CA VAL A 115 -20.79 9.56 15.64
C VAL A 115 -19.33 9.49 16.09
N ALA A 116 -18.79 10.61 16.57
CA ALA A 116 -17.49 10.63 17.22
C ALA A 116 -17.59 9.96 18.60
N GLY A 117 -16.78 8.95 18.80
CA GLY A 117 -16.68 8.18 20.03
C GLY A 117 -15.29 8.21 20.64
N ASP A 118 -14.95 7.16 21.36
CA ASP A 118 -13.71 7.06 22.12
C ASP A 118 -12.44 7.13 21.25
N TYR A 119 -12.49 6.58 20.03
CA TYR A 119 -11.33 6.58 19.14
C TYR A 119 -11.05 7.96 18.54
N VAL A 120 -12.10 8.71 18.20
CA VAL A 120 -11.95 10.10 17.74
C VAL A 120 -11.50 11.00 18.90
N GLU A 121 -11.95 10.76 20.11
CA GLU A 121 -11.50 11.49 21.30
C GLU A 121 -10.03 11.17 21.60
N LEU A 122 -9.64 9.90 21.59
CA LEU A 122 -8.26 9.47 21.77
C LEU A 122 -7.35 10.07 20.70
N MET A 123 -7.74 10.00 19.43
CA MET A 123 -6.96 10.60 18.33
C MET A 123 -6.81 12.11 18.50
N THR A 124 -7.85 12.79 18.96
CA THR A 124 -7.78 14.22 19.25
C THR A 124 -6.75 14.52 20.35
N ALA A 125 -6.72 13.71 21.42
CA ALA A 125 -5.73 13.83 22.49
C ALA A 125 -4.31 13.52 22.01
N ILE A 126 -4.12 12.48 21.18
CA ILE A 126 -2.82 12.16 20.56
C ILE A 126 -2.29 13.36 19.78
N VAL A 127 -3.12 13.97 18.93
CA VAL A 127 -2.72 15.15 18.13
C VAL A 127 -2.25 16.31 19.00
N GLU A 128 -2.98 16.61 20.07
CA GLU A 128 -2.61 17.73 20.97
C GLU A 128 -1.28 17.45 21.71
N LYS A 129 -1.03 16.20 22.09
CA LYS A 129 0.23 15.81 22.73
C LYS A 129 1.39 15.77 21.72
N ALA A 130 1.15 15.25 20.53
CA ALA A 130 2.15 15.24 19.46
C ALA A 130 2.60 16.65 19.07
N LYS A 131 1.68 17.62 19.05
CA LYS A 131 2.01 19.04 18.83
C LYS A 131 2.98 19.63 19.88
N VAL A 132 2.94 19.11 21.08
CA VAL A 132 3.82 19.55 22.17
C VAL A 132 5.16 18.81 22.14
N ALA A 133 5.14 17.52 21.79
CA ALA A 133 6.31 16.65 21.82
C ALA A 133 7.17 16.76 20.55
N SER A 134 6.58 17.09 19.41
CA SER A 134 7.28 17.18 18.12
C SER A 134 8.09 18.47 18.01
N ASP A 135 9.31 18.36 17.45
CA ASP A 135 10.16 19.49 17.09
C ASP A 135 9.64 20.27 15.88
N THR A 136 8.79 19.66 15.07
CA THR A 136 8.16 20.29 13.90
C THR A 136 6.66 20.47 14.13
N PRO A 137 6.02 21.47 13.50
CA PRO A 137 4.59 21.64 13.57
C PRO A 137 3.88 20.44 12.92
N VAL A 138 3.05 19.73 13.67
CA VAL A 138 2.27 18.58 13.22
C VAL A 138 0.77 18.79 13.40
N ASP A 139 -0.04 18.05 12.63
CA ASP A 139 -1.49 17.97 12.81
C ASP A 139 -1.99 16.59 12.35
N ILE A 140 -3.26 16.31 12.59
CA ILE A 140 -3.91 15.09 12.17
C ILE A 140 -3.84 14.91 10.66
N ASP A 141 -3.52 13.71 10.25
CA ASP A 141 -3.52 13.31 8.82
C ASP A 141 -4.74 12.44 8.48
N MET A 142 -4.80 12.01 7.22
CA MET A 142 -5.89 11.17 6.71
C MET A 142 -5.93 9.82 7.42
N LEU A 143 -4.78 9.23 7.73
CA LEU A 143 -4.68 7.96 8.44
C LEU A 143 -5.32 8.06 9.82
N GLY A 144 -4.94 9.08 10.59
CA GLY A 144 -5.47 9.30 11.93
C GLY A 144 -6.96 9.57 11.93
N ALA A 145 -7.43 10.46 11.06
CA ALA A 145 -8.84 10.82 10.99
C ALA A 145 -9.71 9.65 10.53
N MET A 146 -9.35 8.99 9.44
CA MET A 146 -10.11 7.87 8.89
C MET A 146 -10.07 6.67 9.82
N GLY A 147 -8.88 6.32 10.34
CA GLY A 147 -8.73 5.20 11.26
C GLY A 147 -9.61 5.34 12.49
N ALA A 148 -9.55 6.48 13.18
CA ALA A 148 -10.35 6.72 14.37
C ALA A 148 -11.86 6.71 14.10
N ILE A 149 -12.32 7.42 13.06
CA ILE A 149 -13.74 7.49 12.71
C ILE A 149 -14.29 6.11 12.33
N MET A 150 -13.56 5.34 11.53
CA MET A 150 -14.03 4.03 11.12
C MET A 150 -14.09 3.04 12.27
N MET A 151 -13.18 3.14 13.25
CA MET A 151 -13.25 2.37 14.50
C MET A 151 -14.49 2.75 15.34
N ASP A 152 -14.81 4.05 15.45
CA ASP A 152 -16.02 4.51 16.14
C ASP A 152 -17.30 4.05 15.43
N LEU A 153 -17.28 3.89 14.10
CA LEU A 153 -18.37 3.30 13.32
C LEU A 153 -18.43 1.76 13.43
N GLY A 154 -17.51 1.13 14.16
CA GLY A 154 -17.48 -0.32 14.39
C GLY A 154 -16.84 -1.14 13.28
N PHE A 155 -16.12 -0.52 12.35
CA PHE A 155 -15.34 -1.23 11.34
C PHE A 155 -14.01 -1.71 11.93
N THR A 156 -13.55 -2.89 11.47
CA THR A 156 -12.18 -3.32 11.76
C THR A 156 -11.18 -2.52 10.94
N SER A 157 -9.92 -2.52 11.35
CA SER A 157 -8.85 -1.85 10.62
C SER A 157 -8.65 -2.44 9.21
N GLU A 158 -8.81 -3.75 9.03
CA GLU A 158 -8.76 -4.42 7.73
C GLU A 158 -9.93 -3.99 6.83
N ALA A 159 -11.13 -3.88 7.39
CA ALA A 159 -12.30 -3.38 6.66
C ALA A 159 -12.11 -1.92 6.25
N THR A 160 -11.54 -1.10 7.11
CA THR A 160 -11.19 0.29 6.83
C THR A 160 -10.23 0.37 5.64
N TRP A 161 -9.18 -0.44 5.64
CA TRP A 161 -8.24 -0.47 4.52
C TRP A 161 -8.88 -0.96 3.22
N ALA A 162 -9.72 -1.99 3.28
CA ALA A 162 -10.45 -2.48 2.10
C ALA A 162 -11.37 -1.40 1.51
N ILE A 163 -12.09 -0.66 2.35
CA ILE A 163 -12.96 0.45 1.93
C ILE A 163 -12.14 1.56 1.27
N LEU A 164 -10.98 1.91 1.83
CA LEU A 164 -10.07 2.88 1.22
C LEU A 164 -9.60 2.41 -0.16
N ALA A 165 -9.15 1.17 -0.29
CA ALA A 165 -8.67 0.62 -1.56
C ALA A 165 -9.76 0.64 -2.64
N ILE A 166 -11.01 0.28 -2.29
CA ILE A 166 -12.16 0.35 -3.20
C ILE A 166 -12.43 1.78 -3.62
N THR A 167 -12.43 2.72 -2.67
CA THR A 167 -12.65 4.13 -2.92
C THR A 167 -11.60 4.71 -3.87
N ARG A 168 -10.33 4.41 -3.64
CA ARG A 168 -9.21 4.83 -4.50
C ARG A 168 -9.22 4.17 -5.87
N SER A 169 -9.74 2.95 -5.99
CA SER A 169 -9.95 2.30 -7.28
C SER A 169 -10.93 3.07 -8.17
N PHE A 170 -11.92 3.72 -7.58
CA PHE A 170 -12.84 4.59 -8.31
C PHE A 170 -12.11 5.82 -8.88
N ALA A 171 -11.30 6.49 -8.07
CA ALA A 171 -10.46 7.60 -8.54
C ALA A 171 -9.47 7.16 -9.63
N ALA A 172 -8.90 5.96 -9.51
CA ALA A 172 -8.05 5.38 -10.54
C ALA A 172 -8.76 5.27 -11.90
N GLY A 173 -10.05 4.92 -11.90
CA GLY A 173 -10.87 4.94 -13.10
C GLY A 173 -11.01 6.33 -13.71
N ALA A 174 -11.19 7.36 -12.89
CA ALA A 174 -11.23 8.76 -13.34
C ALA A 174 -9.89 9.20 -13.93
N HIS A 175 -8.78 8.87 -13.28
CA HIS A 175 -7.43 9.15 -13.81
C HIS A 175 -7.16 8.45 -15.14
N PHE A 176 -7.65 7.23 -15.30
CA PHE A 176 -7.55 6.52 -16.57
C PHE A 176 -8.29 7.26 -17.69
N ILE A 177 -9.54 7.66 -17.45
CA ILE A 177 -10.36 8.38 -18.43
C ILE A 177 -9.70 9.72 -18.78
N GLU A 178 -9.30 10.49 -17.78
CA GLU A 178 -8.61 11.75 -17.98
C GLU A 178 -7.34 11.59 -18.82
N GLU A 179 -6.57 10.54 -18.61
CA GLU A 179 -5.34 10.29 -19.34
C GLU A 179 -5.58 9.92 -20.79
N ILE A 180 -6.59 9.10 -21.12
CA ILE A 180 -6.90 8.73 -22.51
C ILE A 180 -7.55 9.87 -23.29
N GLU A 181 -8.21 10.81 -22.60
CA GLU A 181 -8.85 11.97 -23.22
C GLU A 181 -7.86 13.12 -23.50
N ARG A 182 -6.65 13.05 -22.97
CA ARG A 182 -5.63 14.08 -23.24
C ARG A 182 -5.23 14.09 -24.71
N ALA A 183 -5.30 15.28 -25.31
CA ALA A 183 -5.03 15.47 -26.74
C ALA A 183 -3.61 15.08 -27.17
N ASP A 184 -2.65 15.21 -26.28
CA ASP A 184 -1.24 14.94 -26.54
C ASP A 184 -0.81 13.52 -26.15
N TYR A 185 -1.67 12.73 -25.48
CA TYR A 185 -1.43 11.34 -25.09
C TYR A 185 0.04 11.08 -24.74
N ARG A 186 0.60 11.96 -23.94
CA ARG A 186 2.03 11.89 -23.58
C ARG A 186 2.22 10.70 -22.65
N ARG A 187 3.15 9.84 -23.01
CA ARG A 187 3.74 8.94 -22.02
C ARG A 187 4.19 9.81 -20.86
N LEU A 188 3.68 9.53 -19.66
CA LEU A 188 4.21 10.09 -18.42
C LEU A 188 5.72 9.93 -18.52
N GLY A 189 6.40 10.99 -18.74
CA GLY A 189 7.70 11.13 -19.28
C GLY A 189 8.55 9.90 -19.12
N GLN A 190 9.29 9.55 -20.10
CA GLN A 190 10.45 8.76 -19.80
C GLN A 190 11.01 9.40 -18.55
N VAL A 191 10.82 8.76 -17.40
CA VAL A 191 11.66 9.02 -16.26
C VAL A 191 13.01 8.55 -16.74
N LEU A 192 13.65 9.44 -17.52
CA LEU A 192 15.05 9.33 -17.80
C LEU A 192 15.69 9.53 -16.44
N THR A 193 15.91 8.42 -15.76
CA THR A 193 16.83 8.42 -14.65
C THR A 193 18.14 8.91 -15.27
N PRO A 194 18.62 10.10 -14.94
CA PRO A 194 19.89 10.55 -15.49
C PRO A 194 20.91 9.46 -15.21
N PRO A 195 21.86 9.18 -16.13
CA PRO A 195 22.88 8.16 -15.92
C PRO A 195 23.59 8.28 -14.57
N GLU A 196 23.65 9.49 -14.03
CA GLU A 196 24.26 9.82 -12.73
C GLU A 196 23.44 9.27 -11.53
N MET A 197 22.18 8.98 -11.71
CA MET A 197 21.30 8.38 -10.68
C MET A 197 21.27 6.85 -10.73
N TYR A 198 21.99 6.25 -11.68
CA TYR A 198 22.11 4.81 -11.75
C TYR A 198 23.12 4.31 -10.71
N ASP A 199 22.63 3.61 -9.70
CA ASP A 199 23.40 3.02 -8.60
C ASP A 199 23.62 1.49 -8.77
N GLY A 200 23.23 0.97 -9.90
CA GLY A 200 23.43 -0.44 -10.25
C GLY A 200 24.89 -0.77 -10.63
N PRO A 201 25.18 -2.05 -10.88
CA PRO A 201 26.52 -2.46 -11.32
C PRO A 201 26.91 -1.74 -12.61
N SER A 202 28.17 -1.34 -12.72
CA SER A 202 28.72 -0.73 -13.94
C SER A 202 28.51 -1.61 -15.18
N ASP A 203 28.48 -0.98 -16.34
CA ASP A 203 28.37 -1.68 -17.62
C ASP A 203 29.32 -2.86 -17.70
N ARG A 204 28.77 -4.04 -17.96
CA ARG A 204 29.53 -5.25 -18.16
C ARG A 204 29.65 -5.54 -19.64
N PRO A 205 30.82 -5.94 -20.12
CA PRO A 205 30.94 -6.39 -21.48
C PRO A 205 29.99 -7.58 -21.72
N VAL A 206 29.33 -7.58 -22.84
CA VAL A 206 28.47 -8.72 -23.22
C VAL A 206 29.34 -9.99 -23.30
N PRO A 207 29.00 -11.04 -22.55
CA PRO A 207 29.81 -12.25 -22.54
C PRO A 207 29.98 -12.83 -23.97
N PRO A 208 31.12 -13.46 -24.29
CA PRO A 208 31.28 -14.16 -25.54
C PRO A 208 30.16 -15.17 -25.81
N LEU A 209 29.87 -15.45 -27.05
CA LEU A 209 28.75 -16.32 -27.44
C LEU A 209 28.80 -17.71 -26.75
N ALA A 210 30.02 -18.27 -26.60
CA ALA A 210 30.25 -19.53 -25.92
C ALA A 210 29.84 -19.52 -24.41
N GLU A 211 30.02 -18.42 -23.75
CA GLU A 211 29.58 -18.25 -22.35
C GLU A 211 28.07 -18.07 -22.25
N ARG A 212 27.43 -17.42 -23.25
CA ARG A 212 25.98 -17.28 -23.33
C ARG A 212 25.27 -18.60 -23.57
N ASP A 213 25.86 -19.48 -24.32
CA ASP A 213 25.29 -20.81 -24.59
C ASP A 213 25.18 -21.69 -23.35
N SER A 214 26.04 -21.52 -22.34
CA SER A 214 25.89 -22.22 -21.07
C SER A 214 24.65 -21.80 -20.31
N HIS A 215 24.32 -20.50 -20.31
CA HIS A 215 23.11 -19.97 -19.70
C HIS A 215 21.85 -20.28 -20.53
N ALA A 216 21.94 -20.30 -21.83
CA ALA A 216 20.84 -20.67 -22.71
C ALA A 216 20.42 -22.14 -22.52
N LYS A 217 21.37 -23.03 -22.26
CA LYS A 217 21.07 -24.45 -21.97
C LYS A 217 20.24 -24.62 -20.71
N LEU A 218 20.52 -23.83 -19.65
CA LEU A 218 19.74 -23.82 -18.43
C LEU A 218 18.30 -23.36 -18.65
N ALA A 219 18.08 -22.44 -19.60
CA ALA A 219 16.75 -21.91 -19.90
C ALA A 219 15.93 -22.84 -20.81
N LEU A 220 16.56 -23.78 -21.49
CA LEU A 220 15.95 -24.68 -22.49
C LEU A 220 15.75 -26.12 -21.98
N CYS A 221 15.98 -26.40 -20.70
CA CYS A 221 15.67 -27.70 -20.12
C CYS A 221 14.18 -27.99 -20.26
N THR A 222 13.79 -28.81 -21.20
CA THR A 222 12.42 -29.22 -21.48
C THR A 222 12.08 -30.62 -20.98
N ASP A 223 13.10 -31.40 -20.63
CA ASP A 223 13.00 -32.72 -20.04
C ASP A 223 12.99 -32.64 -18.53
N LEU A 224 12.10 -33.37 -17.87
CA LEU A 224 11.93 -33.37 -16.43
C LEU A 224 13.17 -33.84 -15.66
N ASP A 225 13.89 -34.82 -16.24
CA ASP A 225 15.11 -35.33 -15.64
C ASP A 225 16.29 -34.35 -15.80
N GLU A 226 16.36 -33.67 -16.95
CA GLU A 226 17.31 -32.56 -17.14
C GLU A 226 16.93 -31.36 -16.25
N TRP A 227 15.65 -31.08 -16.09
CA TRP A 227 15.19 -30.01 -15.21
C TRP A 227 15.65 -30.23 -13.77
N ALA A 228 15.49 -31.46 -13.25
CA ALA A 228 15.91 -31.80 -11.91
C ALA A 228 17.44 -31.62 -11.71
N LYS A 229 18.24 -31.96 -12.72
CA LYS A 229 19.69 -31.73 -12.69
C LYS A 229 20.08 -30.26 -12.78
N CYS A 230 19.32 -29.45 -13.52
CA CYS A 230 19.57 -28.03 -13.69
C CYS A 230 19.03 -27.19 -12.51
N GLU A 231 18.21 -27.75 -11.64
CA GLU A 231 17.57 -26.98 -10.57
C GLU A 231 18.58 -26.44 -9.54
N GLU A 232 19.54 -27.23 -9.12
CA GLU A 232 20.59 -26.78 -8.23
C GLU A 232 21.47 -25.70 -8.85
N GLU A 233 21.79 -25.84 -10.13
CA GLU A 233 22.54 -24.84 -10.90
C GLU A 233 21.72 -23.56 -11.07
N ARG A 234 20.45 -23.67 -11.31
CA ARG A 234 19.52 -22.51 -11.36
C ARG A 234 19.43 -21.78 -10.03
N LYS A 235 19.34 -22.52 -8.91
CA LYS A 235 19.36 -21.93 -7.56
C LYS A 235 20.65 -21.18 -7.29
N SER A 236 21.79 -21.69 -7.77
CA SER A 236 23.08 -21.03 -7.58
C SER A 236 23.23 -19.75 -8.40
N VAL A 237 22.58 -19.67 -9.57
CA VAL A 237 22.66 -18.52 -10.49
C VAL A 237 21.59 -17.45 -10.17
N TRP A 238 20.38 -17.88 -9.79
CA TRP A 238 19.22 -16.99 -9.67
C TRP A 238 18.64 -16.90 -8.24
N GLY A 239 19.34 -17.47 -7.26
CA GLY A 239 18.86 -17.54 -5.90
C GLY A 239 17.89 -18.69 -5.66
N SER A 240 17.38 -18.79 -4.43
CA SER A 240 16.37 -19.77 -4.03
C SER A 240 15.00 -19.47 -4.63
N GLY A 241 14.94 -19.35 -5.95
CA GLY A 241 13.69 -19.14 -6.67
C GLY A 241 12.73 -20.34 -6.49
N TYR A 242 11.50 -20.13 -6.92
CA TYR A 242 10.45 -21.10 -6.88
C TYR A 242 10.88 -22.42 -7.54
N SER A 243 10.87 -23.52 -6.76
CA SER A 243 11.07 -24.88 -7.27
C SER A 243 9.71 -25.47 -7.64
N ILE A 244 9.59 -25.92 -8.88
CA ILE A 244 8.39 -26.64 -9.37
C ILE A 244 8.54 -28.17 -9.27
N GLN A 245 9.67 -28.64 -8.77
CA GLN A 245 9.97 -30.08 -8.73
C GLN A 245 8.99 -30.81 -7.82
N GLU A 246 8.67 -30.28 -6.66
CA GLU A 246 7.69 -30.89 -5.75
C GLU A 246 6.29 -31.00 -6.37
N GLU A 247 5.92 -30.05 -7.22
CA GLU A 247 4.63 -30.11 -7.95
C GLU A 247 4.66 -31.15 -9.08
N ILE A 248 5.83 -31.49 -9.60
CA ILE A 248 6.01 -32.47 -10.68
C ILE A 248 6.04 -33.88 -10.09
N GLU A 249 6.69 -34.08 -8.97
CA GLU A 249 6.84 -35.40 -8.30
C GLU A 249 5.52 -35.92 -7.73
N ASP A 250 4.59 -35.06 -7.35
CA ASP A 250 3.27 -35.45 -6.86
C ASP A 250 2.14 -34.94 -7.75
N PRO A 251 1.78 -35.69 -8.80
CA PRO A 251 0.71 -35.29 -9.71
C PRO A 251 -0.65 -35.09 -9.04
N SER A 252 -0.86 -35.64 -7.84
CA SER A 252 -2.13 -35.47 -7.10
C SER A 252 -2.27 -34.10 -6.46
N LYS A 253 -1.15 -33.44 -6.19
CA LYS A 253 -1.08 -32.05 -5.70
C LYS A 253 -1.23 -30.99 -6.80
N GLN A 254 -1.26 -31.44 -8.05
CA GLN A 254 -1.41 -30.54 -9.18
C GLN A 254 -2.87 -30.03 -9.27
N THR A 255 -3.18 -29.03 -8.51
CA THR A 255 -4.42 -28.27 -8.62
C THR A 255 -4.32 -27.32 -9.80
N GLY A 256 -4.90 -27.61 -10.94
CA GLY A 256 -5.08 -26.64 -12.05
C GLY A 256 -3.89 -25.74 -12.46
N LYS A 257 -2.91 -25.60 -11.58
CA LYS A 257 -1.65 -24.85 -11.76
C LYS A 257 -0.56 -25.60 -12.53
N LYS A 258 -0.85 -26.82 -12.96
CA LYS A 258 -0.04 -27.57 -13.94
C LYS A 258 0.45 -26.79 -15.13
N PHE A 259 -0.10 -25.65 -15.23
CA PHE A 259 0.02 -24.78 -16.34
C PHE A 259 1.35 -24.09 -16.41
N VAL A 260 1.92 -23.80 -15.24
CA VAL A 260 3.13 -22.97 -15.16
C VAL A 260 4.37 -23.76 -15.55
N GLY A 261 4.40 -25.06 -15.27
CA GLY A 261 5.55 -25.90 -15.62
C GLY A 261 5.57 -26.44 -17.06
N LYS A 262 4.44 -26.44 -17.78
CA LYS A 262 4.35 -27.07 -19.12
C LYS A 262 4.39 -26.11 -20.30
N LYS A 263 4.39 -24.80 -20.07
CA LYS A 263 4.36 -23.79 -21.14
C LYS A 263 5.49 -22.79 -21.13
N LEU A 264 6.44 -22.94 -20.26
CA LEU A 264 7.71 -22.28 -20.33
C LEU A 264 8.73 -23.22 -20.93
#